data_6568bf81b9ed2e47bbf32a4449df0899
#
_entry.id   6568bf81b9ed2e47bbf32a4449df0899
#
_cell.length_a   1.000
_cell.length_b   1.000
_cell.length_c   1.000
_cell.angle_alpha   90.00
_cell.angle_beta   90.00
_cell.angle_gamma   90.00
#
_symmetry.space_group_name_H-M   'P 1'
#
loop_
_entity.id
_entity.type
_entity.pdbx_description
1 polymer ?
#
loop_
_entity_poly.entity_id
_entity_poly.type
_entity_poly.pdbx_seq_one_letter_code
_entity_poly.pdbx_strand_id
1 'polypeptide(L)'
;RALVETIAFIYLAFLSLYVVLTSLNGLIVLSKIAVIAIACQKVLPQLQQIYASWTRLSGNSKAIEKILFSINQSIPKERDSSNEKLEFKKCIILNEIYFKYKDTKSYILKRINLKISKSEKIGIIGQTGSGKSTLVDIIIGLLTPTKGNICVDEVNISSDKVINFWRSLISYIP
;
A
#
# COMPACT_ATOMS: atom_id res chain seq x y z
N ARG A 1 -5.12 29.71 -16.25
CA ARG A 1 -4.00 30.52 -15.73
C ARG A 1 -3.84 31.80 -16.54
N ALA A 2 -3.62 31.73 -17.86
CA ALA A 2 -3.48 32.87 -18.76
C ALA A 2 -4.69 33.82 -18.72
N LEU A 3 -5.92 33.29 -18.63
CA LEU A 3 -7.15 34.11 -18.57
C LEU A 3 -7.21 34.99 -17.32
N VAL A 4 -6.80 34.52 -16.15
CA VAL A 4 -6.80 35.32 -14.91
C VAL A 4 -5.75 36.43 -14.99
N GLU A 5 -4.58 36.10 -15.51
CA GLU A 5 -3.49 37.06 -15.71
C GLU A 5 -3.91 38.17 -16.71
N THR A 6 -4.51 37.81 -17.85
CA THR A 6 -4.99 38.79 -18.83
C THR A 6 -6.10 39.69 -18.27
N ILE A 7 -7.06 39.18 -17.53
CA ILE A 7 -8.11 39.97 -16.89
C ILE A 7 -7.52 40.96 -15.87
N ALA A 8 -6.54 40.50 -15.06
CA ALA A 8 -5.86 41.36 -14.09
C ALA A 8 -5.10 42.50 -14.77
N PHE A 9 -4.39 42.23 -15.87
CA PHE A 9 -3.68 43.28 -16.64
C PHE A 9 -4.64 44.26 -17.29
N ILE A 10 -5.75 43.80 -17.85
CA ILE A 10 -6.78 44.68 -18.43
C ILE A 10 -7.37 45.59 -17.34
N TYR A 11 -7.69 45.05 -16.18
CA TYR A 11 -8.21 45.82 -15.05
C TYR A 11 -7.21 46.89 -14.56
N LEU A 12 -5.94 46.51 -14.41
CA LEU A 12 -4.88 47.47 -14.04
C LEU A 12 -4.69 48.56 -15.10
N ALA A 13 -4.79 48.25 -16.38
CA ALA A 13 -4.71 49.20 -17.47
C ALA A 13 -5.88 50.23 -17.43
N PHE A 14 -7.10 49.75 -17.24
CA PHE A 14 -8.29 50.63 -17.08
C PHE A 14 -8.19 51.49 -15.83
N LEU A 15 -7.74 50.94 -14.71
CA LEU A 15 -7.59 51.67 -13.46
C LEU A 15 -6.51 52.76 -13.58
N SER A 16 -5.39 52.47 -14.28
CA SER A 16 -4.35 53.46 -14.54
C SER A 16 -4.85 54.62 -15.43
N LEU A 17 -5.61 54.31 -16.47
CA LEU A 17 -6.20 55.30 -17.37
C LEU A 17 -7.21 56.19 -16.62
N TYR A 18 -8.09 55.59 -15.83
CA TYR A 18 -9.07 56.34 -15.02
C TYR A 18 -8.40 57.29 -14.05
N VAL A 19 -7.36 56.88 -13.38
CA VAL A 19 -6.63 57.70 -12.41
C VAL A 19 -5.86 58.84 -13.09
N VAL A 20 -5.26 58.60 -14.26
CA VAL A 20 -4.58 59.68 -15.04
C VAL A 20 -5.56 60.72 -15.50
N LEU A 21 -6.77 60.36 -15.92
CA LEU A 21 -7.79 61.29 -16.39
C LEU A 21 -8.45 62.13 -15.27
N THR A 22 -8.46 61.60 -14.04
CA THR A 22 -9.17 62.23 -12.91
C THR A 22 -8.25 63.01 -11.96
N SER A 23 -6.92 62.86 -12.01
CA SER A 23 -6.01 63.48 -11.05
C SER A 23 -5.24 64.68 -11.61
N LEU A 24 -5.24 65.79 -10.83
CA LEU A 24 -4.49 67.00 -11.10
C LEU A 24 -2.96 66.87 -11.10
N ASN A 25 -2.43 65.79 -10.48
CA ASN A 25 -0.99 65.46 -10.38
C ASN A 25 -0.68 64.07 -10.97
N GLY A 26 -0.86 63.89 -12.27
CA GLY A 26 -0.75 62.60 -12.98
C GLY A 26 0.54 61.84 -12.76
N LEU A 27 1.70 62.50 -12.59
CA LEU A 27 3.00 61.86 -12.38
C LEU A 27 3.12 61.13 -11.03
N ILE A 28 2.56 61.72 -9.95
CA ILE A 28 2.60 61.09 -8.61
C ILE A 28 1.69 59.87 -8.56
N VAL A 29 0.58 59.94 -9.26
CA VAL A 29 -0.36 58.82 -9.31
C VAL A 29 0.18 57.68 -10.17
N LEU A 30 0.83 58.01 -11.29
CA LEU A 30 1.47 57.02 -12.15
C LEU A 30 2.53 56.20 -11.40
N SER A 31 3.36 56.86 -10.56
CA SER A 31 4.35 56.17 -9.74
C SER A 31 3.72 55.18 -8.72
N LYS A 32 2.61 55.55 -8.09
CA LYS A 32 1.88 54.68 -7.16
C LYS A 32 1.30 53.42 -7.87
N ILE A 33 0.73 53.64 -9.06
CA ILE A 33 0.19 52.52 -9.85
C ILE A 33 1.30 51.55 -10.27
N ALA A 34 2.47 52.08 -10.69
CA ALA A 34 3.62 51.25 -11.04
C ALA A 34 4.07 50.39 -9.88
N VAL A 35 4.13 50.91 -8.65
CA VAL A 35 4.48 50.15 -7.45
C VAL A 35 3.46 49.01 -7.18
N ILE A 36 2.16 49.33 -7.30
CA ILE A 36 1.10 48.33 -7.12
C ILE A 36 1.19 47.26 -8.18
N ALA A 37 1.44 47.61 -9.45
CA ALA A 37 1.58 46.64 -10.53
C ALA A 37 2.75 45.69 -10.29
N ILE A 38 3.92 46.21 -9.85
CA ILE A 38 5.08 45.38 -9.51
C ILE A 38 4.79 44.46 -8.31
N ALA A 39 4.10 44.98 -7.29
CA ALA A 39 3.69 44.20 -6.14
C ALA A 39 2.77 43.02 -6.55
N CYS A 40 1.76 43.30 -7.38
CA CYS A 40 0.86 42.28 -7.92
C CYS A 40 1.60 41.22 -8.74
N GLN A 41 2.53 41.62 -9.61
CA GLN A 41 3.37 40.69 -10.37
C GLN A 41 4.18 39.75 -9.48
N LYS A 42 4.64 40.18 -8.32
CA LYS A 42 5.39 39.37 -7.38
C LYS A 42 4.49 38.46 -6.53
N VAL A 43 3.34 38.94 -6.10
CA VAL A 43 2.43 38.23 -5.20
C VAL A 43 1.63 37.15 -5.93
N LEU A 44 1.20 37.42 -7.17
CA LEU A 44 0.35 36.47 -7.91
C LEU A 44 0.97 35.10 -8.12
N PRO A 45 2.25 34.98 -8.53
CA PRO A 45 2.90 33.66 -8.66
C PRO A 45 3.02 32.91 -7.33
N GLN A 46 3.24 33.64 -6.24
CA GLN A 46 3.35 33.01 -4.90
C GLN A 46 2.03 32.43 -4.44
N LEU A 47 0.92 33.14 -4.65
CA LEU A 47 -0.43 32.62 -4.37
C LEU A 47 -0.74 31.39 -5.21
N GLN A 48 -0.38 31.39 -6.49
CA GLN A 48 -0.54 30.23 -7.37
C GLN A 48 0.28 29.02 -6.87
N GLN A 49 1.49 29.26 -6.39
CA GLN A 49 2.35 28.21 -5.87
C GLN A 49 1.80 27.61 -4.57
N ILE A 50 1.25 28.45 -3.68
CA ILE A 50 0.55 27.99 -2.47
C ILE A 50 -0.65 27.10 -2.85
N TYR A 51 -1.48 27.57 -3.78
CA TYR A 51 -2.64 26.81 -4.25
C TYR A 51 -2.25 25.47 -4.87
N ALA A 52 -1.22 25.45 -5.72
CA ALA A 52 -0.72 24.23 -6.33
C ALA A 52 -0.18 23.24 -5.29
N SER A 53 0.51 23.74 -4.28
CA SER A 53 1.03 22.91 -3.17
C SER A 53 -0.11 22.33 -2.32
N TRP A 54 -1.12 23.13 -2.03
CA TRP A 54 -2.32 22.70 -1.33
C TRP A 54 -3.06 21.58 -2.09
N THR A 55 -3.24 21.77 -3.40
CA THR A 55 -3.90 20.78 -4.26
C THR A 55 -3.13 19.45 -4.30
N ARG A 56 -1.79 19.51 -4.35
CA ARG A 56 -0.93 18.32 -4.30
C ARG A 56 -1.05 17.58 -2.96
N LEU A 57 -1.05 18.30 -1.86
CA LEU A 57 -1.22 17.71 -0.52
C LEU A 57 -2.59 17.05 -0.37
N SER A 58 -3.65 17.75 -0.76
CA SER A 58 -5.01 17.24 -0.68
C SER A 58 -5.24 16.04 -1.61
N GLY A 59 -4.67 16.06 -2.81
CA GLY A 59 -4.77 14.95 -3.77
C GLY A 59 -4.04 13.69 -3.32
N ASN A 60 -2.94 13.83 -2.58
CA ASN A 60 -2.11 12.72 -2.12
C ASN A 60 -2.48 12.23 -0.70
N SER A 61 -3.49 12.79 -0.05
CA SER A 61 -3.88 12.43 1.31
C SER A 61 -4.17 10.94 1.48
N LYS A 62 -4.87 10.33 0.52
CA LYS A 62 -5.16 8.87 0.51
C LYS A 62 -3.91 8.01 0.37
N ALA A 63 -2.91 8.47 -0.38
CA ALA A 63 -1.65 7.76 -0.53
C ALA A 63 -0.84 7.81 0.79
N ILE A 64 -0.82 8.97 1.43
CA ILE A 64 -0.18 9.17 2.74
C ILE A 64 -0.84 8.28 3.81
N GLU A 65 -2.18 8.26 3.86
CA GLU A 65 -2.94 7.41 4.77
C GLU A 65 -2.61 5.92 4.58
N LYS A 66 -2.52 5.47 3.33
CA LYS A 66 -2.13 4.09 3.01
C LYS A 66 -0.71 3.76 3.44
N ILE A 67 0.24 4.69 3.28
CA ILE A 67 1.62 4.53 3.74
C ILE A 67 1.67 4.49 5.27
N LEU A 68 0.98 5.40 5.96
CA LEU A 68 0.90 5.40 7.42
C LEU A 68 0.27 4.12 7.96
N PHE A 69 -0.78 3.63 7.31
CA PHE A 69 -1.38 2.34 7.65
C PHE A 69 -0.37 1.20 7.51
N SER A 70 0.43 1.18 6.44
CA SER A 70 1.45 0.14 6.21
C SER A 70 2.59 0.22 7.23
N ILE A 71 3.02 1.41 7.63
CA ILE A 71 4.08 1.62 8.64
C ILE A 71 3.58 1.22 10.03
N ASN A 72 2.31 1.49 10.34
CA ASN A 72 1.71 1.14 11.62
C ASN A 72 1.31 -0.34 11.73
N GLN A 73 1.38 -1.11 10.63
CA GLN A 73 1.27 -2.55 10.75
C GLN A 73 2.46 -3.06 11.55
N SER A 74 2.18 -3.62 12.71
CA SER A 74 3.19 -4.32 13.50
C SER A 74 3.80 -5.44 12.65
N ILE A 75 5.03 -5.25 12.19
CA ILE A 75 5.81 -6.34 11.61
C ILE A 75 5.88 -7.39 12.72
N PRO A 76 5.43 -8.63 12.48
CA PRO A 76 5.62 -9.68 13.46
C PRO A 76 7.12 -9.70 13.77
N LYS A 77 7.50 -9.38 15.02
CA LYS A 77 8.90 -9.50 15.43
C LYS A 77 9.34 -10.90 15.06
N GLU A 78 10.37 -11.01 14.24
CA GLU A 78 11.14 -12.26 14.14
C GLU A 78 11.53 -12.62 15.58
N ARG A 79 10.73 -13.46 16.20
CA ARG A 79 11.03 -13.94 17.53
C ARG A 79 12.18 -14.90 17.37
N ASP A 80 13.25 -14.58 18.08
CA ASP A 80 14.46 -15.40 18.18
C ASP A 80 14.15 -16.89 18.00
N SER A 81 14.82 -17.47 17.03
CA SER A 81 14.78 -18.90 16.76
C SER A 81 15.20 -19.66 18.02
N SER A 82 14.23 -20.01 18.84
CA SER A 82 14.49 -20.98 19.90
C SER A 82 14.89 -22.31 19.25
N ASN A 83 15.91 -22.96 19.82
CA ASN A 83 16.62 -24.16 19.40
C ASN A 83 15.76 -25.44 19.24
N GLU A 84 14.52 -25.35 18.79
CA GLU A 84 13.77 -26.55 18.41
C GLU A 84 14.19 -26.94 16.99
N LYS A 85 15.13 -27.86 16.91
CA LYS A 85 15.55 -28.51 15.65
C LYS A 85 14.42 -29.39 15.14
N LEU A 86 13.60 -28.87 14.26
CA LEU A 86 12.68 -29.69 13.48
C LEU A 86 13.49 -30.33 12.36
N GLU A 87 13.65 -31.66 12.39
CA GLU A 87 14.23 -32.40 11.30
C GLU A 87 13.12 -33.16 10.57
N PHE A 88 12.99 -32.96 9.26
CA PHE A 88 12.05 -33.76 8.46
C PHE A 88 12.59 -35.15 8.19
N LYS A 89 12.09 -36.17 8.90
CA LYS A 89 12.56 -37.57 8.83
C LYS A 89 11.57 -38.51 8.18
N LYS A 90 10.27 -38.35 8.43
CA LYS A 90 9.25 -39.34 8.06
C LYS A 90 8.20 -38.82 7.11
N CYS A 91 7.33 -37.89 7.55
CA CYS A 91 6.19 -37.46 6.76
C CYS A 91 5.60 -36.11 7.21
N ILE A 92 4.86 -35.52 6.29
CA ILE A 92 3.97 -34.37 6.54
C ILE A 92 2.54 -34.89 6.54
N ILE A 93 1.74 -34.53 7.53
CA ILE A 93 0.35 -35.00 7.67
C ILE A 93 -0.55 -33.74 7.78
N LEU A 94 -1.51 -33.64 6.89
CA LEU A 94 -2.60 -32.70 6.93
C LEU A 94 -3.84 -33.42 7.45
N ASN A 95 -4.42 -32.92 8.55
CA ASN A 95 -5.61 -33.49 9.17
C ASN A 95 -6.77 -32.49 9.07
N GLU A 96 -7.82 -32.90 8.36
CA GLU A 96 -9.07 -32.15 8.21
C GLU A 96 -8.89 -30.66 7.94
N ILE A 97 -8.05 -30.33 6.98
CA ILE A 97 -7.75 -28.92 6.63
C ILE A 97 -8.96 -28.26 5.96
N TYR A 98 -9.38 -27.17 6.55
CA TYR A 98 -10.32 -26.21 5.95
C TYR A 98 -9.64 -24.87 5.82
N PHE A 99 -9.86 -24.20 4.69
CA PHE A 99 -9.32 -22.86 4.48
C PHE A 99 -10.29 -21.96 3.72
N LYS A 100 -10.38 -20.71 4.16
CA LYS A 100 -11.05 -19.60 3.46
C LYS A 100 -10.23 -18.33 3.63
N TYR A 101 -10.20 -17.44 2.62
CA TYR A 101 -9.65 -16.11 2.78
C TYR A 101 -10.58 -15.24 3.63
N LYS A 102 -10.01 -14.21 4.29
CA LYS A 102 -10.76 -13.31 5.20
C LYS A 102 -12.00 -12.69 4.56
N ASP A 103 -11.94 -12.37 3.27
CA ASP A 103 -12.99 -11.68 2.52
C ASP A 103 -13.96 -12.63 1.80
N THR A 104 -13.81 -13.95 1.96
CA THR A 104 -14.66 -14.94 1.30
C THR A 104 -15.60 -15.64 2.28
N LYS A 105 -16.86 -15.84 1.85
CA LYS A 105 -17.85 -16.57 2.64
C LYS A 105 -17.72 -18.09 2.50
N SER A 106 -17.11 -18.58 1.42
CA SER A 106 -16.98 -20.00 1.10
C SER A 106 -15.60 -20.54 1.40
N TYR A 107 -15.53 -21.78 1.85
CA TYR A 107 -14.26 -22.49 2.00
C TYR A 107 -13.71 -22.88 0.62
N ILE A 108 -12.42 -22.57 0.39
CA ILE A 108 -11.67 -22.99 -0.80
C ILE A 108 -11.19 -24.42 -0.64
N LEU A 109 -10.67 -24.75 0.55
CA LEU A 109 -10.34 -26.12 0.91
C LEU A 109 -11.33 -26.64 1.95
N LYS A 110 -11.82 -27.87 1.74
CA LYS A 110 -12.81 -28.51 2.58
C LYS A 110 -12.36 -29.90 2.93
N ARG A 111 -12.08 -30.14 4.21
CA ARG A 111 -11.75 -31.44 4.77
C ARG A 111 -10.64 -32.18 4.03
N ILE A 112 -9.52 -31.49 3.76
CA ILE A 112 -8.38 -32.10 3.10
C ILE A 112 -7.59 -32.92 4.11
N ASN A 113 -7.42 -34.21 3.79
CA ASN A 113 -6.57 -35.13 4.49
C ASN A 113 -5.50 -35.60 3.51
N LEU A 114 -4.23 -35.41 3.85
CA LEU A 114 -3.11 -35.75 2.98
C LEU A 114 -1.90 -36.18 3.83
N LYS A 115 -1.26 -37.25 3.44
CA LYS A 115 0.01 -37.69 4.01
C LYS A 115 1.06 -37.69 2.92
N ILE A 116 2.18 -37.03 3.16
CA ILE A 116 3.32 -36.92 2.26
C ILE A 116 4.52 -37.58 2.94
N SER A 117 5.02 -38.67 2.41
CA SER A 117 6.18 -39.37 2.95
C SER A 117 7.48 -38.72 2.50
N LYS A 118 8.56 -38.90 3.26
CA LYS A 118 9.88 -38.40 2.88
C LYS A 118 10.29 -38.98 1.52
N SER A 119 10.87 -38.13 0.67
CA SER A 119 11.30 -38.48 -0.70
C SER A 119 10.15 -38.80 -1.67
N GLU A 120 8.91 -38.66 -1.26
CA GLU A 120 7.75 -38.83 -2.14
C GLU A 120 7.62 -37.63 -3.12
N LYS A 121 7.23 -37.93 -4.36
CA LYS A 121 6.91 -36.92 -5.39
C LYS A 121 5.42 -36.91 -5.59
N ILE A 122 4.79 -35.77 -5.33
CA ILE A 122 3.34 -35.60 -5.43
C ILE A 122 2.99 -34.62 -6.53
N GLY A 123 2.06 -34.99 -7.37
CA GLY A 123 1.44 -34.13 -8.37
C GLY A 123 0.05 -33.66 -7.91
N ILE A 124 -0.18 -32.36 -7.86
CA ILE A 124 -1.50 -31.78 -7.54
C ILE A 124 -2.16 -31.33 -8.83
N ILE A 125 -3.21 -32.02 -9.24
CA ILE A 125 -3.97 -31.75 -10.48
C ILE A 125 -5.37 -31.26 -10.15
N GLY A 126 -5.94 -30.44 -11.03
CA GLY A 126 -7.30 -29.92 -10.89
C GLY A 126 -7.53 -28.69 -11.74
N GLN A 127 -8.78 -28.25 -11.85
CA GLN A 127 -9.18 -27.06 -12.60
C GLN A 127 -8.57 -25.78 -12.02
N THR A 128 -8.48 -24.72 -12.83
CA THR A 128 -8.10 -23.39 -12.36
C THR A 128 -9.07 -22.92 -11.27
N GLY A 129 -8.56 -22.37 -10.18
CA GLY A 129 -9.39 -21.95 -9.06
C GLY A 129 -9.79 -23.06 -8.05
N SER A 130 -9.39 -24.33 -8.25
CA SER A 130 -9.71 -25.43 -7.33
C SER A 130 -8.95 -25.43 -5.99
N GLY A 131 -8.08 -24.44 -5.75
CA GLY A 131 -7.33 -24.31 -4.50
C GLY A 131 -5.97 -25.00 -4.46
N LYS A 132 -5.40 -25.43 -5.61
CA LYS A 132 -4.09 -26.08 -5.68
C LYS A 132 -2.96 -25.25 -5.05
N SER A 133 -2.81 -24.00 -5.50
CA SER A 133 -1.81 -23.08 -4.95
C SER A 133 -2.05 -22.82 -3.47
N THR A 134 -3.31 -22.64 -3.07
CA THR A 134 -3.67 -22.47 -1.67
C THR A 134 -3.29 -23.68 -0.80
N LEU A 135 -3.43 -24.89 -1.33
CA LEU A 135 -3.01 -26.10 -0.63
C LEU A 135 -1.48 -26.14 -0.47
N VAL A 136 -0.75 -25.80 -1.53
CA VAL A 136 0.73 -25.69 -1.47
C VAL A 136 1.14 -24.63 -0.45
N ASP A 137 0.53 -23.44 -0.48
CA ASP A 137 0.82 -22.33 0.45
C ASP A 137 0.59 -22.74 1.91
N ILE A 138 -0.39 -23.60 2.16
CA ILE A 138 -0.65 -24.15 3.49
C ILE A 138 0.43 -25.18 3.88
N ILE A 139 0.83 -26.06 2.96
CA ILE A 139 1.86 -27.07 3.22
C ILE A 139 3.21 -26.42 3.56
N ILE A 140 3.59 -25.39 2.80
CA ILE A 140 4.83 -24.65 3.05
C ILE A 140 4.73 -23.65 4.21
N GLY A 141 3.53 -23.51 4.78
CA GLY A 141 3.30 -22.67 5.96
C GLY A 141 3.11 -21.19 5.67
N LEU A 142 2.93 -20.75 4.42
CA LEU A 142 2.61 -19.35 4.07
C LEU A 142 1.20 -18.96 4.50
N LEU A 143 0.27 -19.91 4.48
CA LEU A 143 -1.09 -19.71 4.93
C LEU A 143 -1.39 -20.65 6.12
N THR A 144 -2.09 -20.10 7.12
CA THR A 144 -2.55 -20.88 8.28
C THR A 144 -3.96 -21.40 8.01
N PRO A 145 -4.23 -22.72 8.17
CA PRO A 145 -5.56 -23.26 7.95
C PRO A 145 -6.58 -22.65 8.90
N THR A 146 -7.83 -22.47 8.44
CA THR A 146 -8.94 -21.97 9.26
C THR A 146 -9.37 -23.02 10.31
N LYS A 147 -9.31 -24.30 9.94
CA LYS A 147 -9.55 -25.46 10.81
C LYS A 147 -8.64 -26.60 10.39
N GLY A 148 -8.40 -27.53 11.31
CA GLY A 148 -7.48 -28.65 11.11
C GLY A 148 -6.07 -28.30 11.55
N ASN A 149 -5.16 -29.24 11.39
CA ASN A 149 -3.76 -29.09 11.80
C ASN A 149 -2.81 -29.76 10.82
N ILE A 150 -1.59 -29.23 10.77
CA ILE A 150 -0.50 -29.78 9.97
C ILE A 150 0.57 -30.26 10.93
N CYS A 151 1.02 -31.50 10.75
CA CYS A 151 2.09 -32.07 11.53
C CYS A 151 3.25 -32.50 10.62
N VAL A 152 4.46 -32.21 11.06
CA VAL A 152 5.71 -32.70 10.46
C VAL A 152 6.38 -33.61 11.49
N ASP A 153 6.50 -34.88 11.16
CA ASP A 153 7.06 -35.88 12.05
C ASP A 153 6.49 -35.86 13.49
N GLU A 154 5.17 -35.79 13.60
CA GLU A 154 4.41 -35.70 14.86
C GLU A 154 4.42 -34.31 15.55
N VAL A 155 5.22 -33.35 15.05
CA VAL A 155 5.25 -31.99 15.57
C VAL A 155 4.22 -31.14 14.84
N ASN A 156 3.30 -30.52 15.58
CA ASN A 156 2.32 -29.59 15.00
C ASN A 156 3.01 -28.26 14.65
N ILE A 157 2.97 -27.89 13.37
CA ILE A 157 3.62 -26.66 12.87
C ILE A 157 2.75 -25.41 12.97
N SER A 158 1.61 -25.45 13.68
CA SER A 158 0.69 -24.30 13.77
C SER A 158 1.20 -23.15 14.65
N SER A 159 2.27 -23.36 15.43
CA SER A 159 2.87 -22.30 16.24
C SER A 159 3.83 -21.42 15.41
N ASP A 160 3.81 -20.09 15.64
CA ASP A 160 4.63 -19.12 14.91
C ASP A 160 6.13 -19.44 14.90
N LYS A 161 6.64 -20.06 15.97
CA LYS A 161 8.05 -20.42 16.08
C LYS A 161 8.40 -21.61 15.19
N VAL A 162 7.61 -22.66 15.24
CA VAL A 162 7.83 -23.89 14.47
C VAL A 162 7.62 -23.65 12.98
N ILE A 163 6.61 -22.86 12.61
CA ILE A 163 6.30 -22.56 11.21
C ILE A 163 7.43 -21.74 10.53
N ASN A 164 8.07 -20.82 11.25
CA ASN A 164 9.19 -20.06 10.71
C ASN A 164 10.41 -20.96 10.47
N PHE A 165 10.68 -21.87 11.39
CA PHE A 165 11.73 -22.88 11.21
C PHE A 165 11.39 -23.83 10.05
N TRP A 166 10.14 -24.30 9.95
CA TRP A 166 9.67 -25.15 8.85
C TRP A 166 9.89 -24.48 7.49
N ARG A 167 9.55 -23.20 7.35
CA ARG A 167 9.78 -22.41 6.11
C ARG A 167 11.25 -22.37 5.72
N SER A 168 12.16 -22.30 6.69
CA SER A 168 13.60 -22.25 6.41
C SER A 168 14.16 -23.57 5.82
N LEU A 169 13.43 -24.67 5.97
CA LEU A 169 13.78 -25.97 5.42
C LEU A 169 13.23 -26.22 4.02
N ILE A 170 12.37 -25.35 3.50
CA ILE A 170 11.68 -25.52 2.22
C ILE A 170 12.25 -24.57 1.18
N SER A 171 12.50 -25.10 -0.02
CA SER A 171 12.73 -24.30 -1.22
C SER A 171 11.46 -24.30 -2.07
N TYR A 172 10.95 -23.11 -2.38
CA TYR A 172 9.78 -22.93 -3.22
C TYR A 172 10.16 -22.22 -4.52
N ILE A 173 9.76 -22.81 -5.64
CA ILE A 173 9.93 -22.23 -6.99
C ILE A 173 8.51 -22.02 -7.52
N PRO A 174 8.07 -20.76 -7.69
CA PRO A 174 6.71 -20.41 -8.16
C PRO A 174 6.49 -20.73 -9.64
#